data_1aacf1324817eeafc3b7fc3eff0f22cd
#
_entry.id   1aacf1324817eeafc3b7fc3eff0f22cd
#
_cell.length_a   1.000
_cell.length_b   1.000
_cell.length_c   1.000
_cell.angle_alpha   90.00
_cell.angle_beta   90.00
_cell.angle_gamma   90.00
#
_symmetry.space_group_name_H-M   'P 1'
#
loop_
_entity.id
_entity.type
_entity.pdbx_description
1 polymer ?
#
loop_
_entity_poly.entity_id
_entity_poly.type
_entity_poly.pdbx_seq_one_letter_code
_entity_poly.pdbx_strand_id
1 'polypeptide(L)'
;MSDIQKLRLDLPLVLPDIYGAEDRCVSRLQDKLADRPGIEGAHITGAAEGEPQLCVHYDPAVISLSRLRELIRSEGLAVAGRFAHIVGRVNAPMHVRATRRVAEQLRSLGGIIEADVSPSGVVRIEWQCPRRS
;
A
#
# COMPACT_ATOMS: atom_id res chain seq x y z
N MET A 1 14.21 -25.26 17.76
CA MET A 1 14.49 -24.12 16.88
C MET A 1 13.47 -24.07 15.78
N SER A 2 12.74 -22.99 15.69
CA SER A 2 11.80 -22.79 14.60
C SER A 2 12.56 -22.32 13.36
N ASP A 3 12.37 -23.02 12.25
CA ASP A 3 12.93 -22.62 10.97
C ASP A 3 12.05 -21.54 10.35
N ILE A 4 12.56 -20.33 10.30
CA ILE A 4 11.84 -19.23 9.67
C ILE A 4 11.84 -19.43 8.15
N GLN A 5 10.64 -19.48 7.58
CA GLN A 5 10.44 -19.60 6.14
C GLN A 5 10.12 -18.25 5.52
N LYS A 6 10.30 -18.15 4.22
CA LYS A 6 9.99 -16.95 3.46
C LYS A 6 8.91 -17.24 2.44
N LEU A 7 7.90 -16.38 2.38
CA LEU A 7 6.88 -16.40 1.34
C LEU A 7 7.00 -15.11 0.53
N ARG A 8 7.08 -15.23 -0.79
CA ARG A 8 7.12 -14.08 -1.69
C ARG A 8 5.88 -14.07 -2.56
N LEU A 9 5.21 -12.94 -2.61
CA LEU A 9 4.03 -12.73 -3.44
C LEU A 9 4.21 -11.44 -4.24
N ASP A 10 3.82 -11.46 -5.51
CA ASP A 10 3.81 -10.26 -6.32
C ASP A 10 2.89 -9.23 -5.68
N LEU A 11 3.39 -8.04 -5.44
CA LEU A 11 2.64 -7.00 -4.72
C LEU A 11 1.29 -6.66 -5.37
N PRO A 12 1.17 -6.59 -6.72
CA PRO A 12 -0.14 -6.36 -7.35
C PRO A 12 -1.18 -7.45 -7.09
N LEU A 13 -0.78 -8.67 -6.72
CA LEU A 13 -1.72 -9.73 -6.35
C LEU A 13 -2.33 -9.50 -4.97
N VAL A 14 -1.63 -8.77 -4.11
CA VAL A 14 -2.06 -8.48 -2.73
C VAL A 14 -2.76 -7.13 -2.66
N LEU A 15 -2.21 -6.13 -3.34
CA LEU A 15 -2.72 -4.76 -3.39
C LEU A 15 -2.79 -4.31 -4.86
N PRO A 16 -3.86 -4.67 -5.60
CA PRO A 16 -3.91 -4.41 -7.04
C PRO A 16 -4.02 -2.94 -7.43
N ASP A 17 -4.49 -2.08 -6.53
CA ASP A 17 -4.75 -0.66 -6.81
C ASP A 17 -3.61 0.27 -6.40
N ILE A 18 -2.46 -0.25 -6.02
CA ILE A 18 -1.32 0.58 -5.64
C ILE A 18 -0.48 0.98 -6.86
N TYR A 19 0.22 2.11 -6.72
CA TYR A 19 1.08 2.66 -7.78
C TYR A 19 2.55 2.25 -7.66
N GLY A 20 2.92 1.61 -6.57
CA GLY A 20 4.27 1.15 -6.34
C GLY A 20 4.53 0.85 -4.88
N ALA A 21 5.75 0.43 -4.59
CA ALA A 21 6.15 0.03 -3.24
C ALA A 21 6.16 1.20 -2.23
N GLU A 22 6.12 2.43 -2.71
CA GLU A 22 6.11 3.64 -1.88
C GLU A 22 4.72 4.03 -1.38
N ASP A 23 3.69 3.37 -1.88
CA ASP A 23 2.31 3.63 -1.46
C ASP A 23 2.13 3.34 0.03
N ARG A 24 1.39 4.20 0.73
CA ARG A 24 1.14 4.05 2.16
C ARG A 24 0.39 2.78 2.52
N CYS A 25 -0.42 2.26 1.62
CA CYS A 25 -1.10 0.98 1.83
C CYS A 25 -0.11 -0.16 2.00
N VAL A 26 1.05 -0.10 1.35
CA VAL A 26 2.11 -1.09 1.49
C VAL A 26 2.64 -1.09 2.92
N SER A 27 3.00 0.06 3.47
CA SER A 27 3.49 0.13 4.85
C SER A 27 2.42 -0.24 5.86
N ARG A 28 1.15 0.10 5.62
CA ARG A 28 0.04 -0.32 6.48
C ARG A 28 -0.13 -1.83 6.48
N LEU A 29 -0.02 -2.47 5.31
CA LEU A 29 -0.08 -3.92 5.21
C LEU A 29 1.09 -4.58 5.94
N GLN A 30 2.31 -4.04 5.76
CA GLN A 30 3.49 -4.53 6.45
C GLN A 30 3.32 -4.46 7.98
N ASP A 31 2.83 -3.34 8.50
CA ASP A 31 2.62 -3.14 9.93
C ASP A 31 1.57 -4.12 10.48
N LYS A 32 0.49 -4.33 9.76
CA LYS A 32 -0.56 -5.26 10.18
C LYS A 32 -0.07 -6.70 10.19
N LEU A 33 0.71 -7.09 9.21
CA LEU A 33 1.27 -8.45 9.15
C LEU A 33 2.30 -8.64 10.26
N ALA A 34 3.14 -7.65 10.53
CA ALA A 34 4.17 -7.75 11.56
C ALA A 34 3.59 -7.93 12.97
N ASP A 35 2.36 -7.48 13.21
CA ASP A 35 1.69 -7.64 14.50
C ASP A 35 1.05 -9.02 14.70
N ARG A 36 1.05 -9.88 13.69
CA ARG A 36 0.41 -11.19 13.78
C ARG A 36 1.34 -12.25 14.36
N PRO A 37 0.80 -13.15 15.23
CA PRO A 37 1.61 -14.26 15.76
C PRO A 37 2.16 -15.14 14.64
N GLY A 38 3.43 -15.50 14.74
CA GLY A 38 4.10 -16.35 13.77
C GLY A 38 4.75 -15.60 12.62
N ILE A 39 4.54 -14.30 12.50
CA ILE A 39 5.18 -13.47 11.49
C ILE A 39 6.35 -12.73 12.12
N GLU A 40 7.56 -13.02 11.62
CA GLU A 40 8.79 -12.38 12.12
C GLU A 40 9.02 -11.03 11.45
N GLY A 41 8.54 -10.85 10.22
CA GLY A 41 8.66 -9.59 9.51
C GLY A 41 8.06 -9.66 8.12
N ALA A 42 7.79 -8.50 7.56
CA ALA A 42 7.29 -8.35 6.20
C ALA A 42 7.99 -7.15 5.56
N HIS A 43 8.50 -7.33 4.35
CA HIS A 43 9.19 -6.25 3.63
C HIS A 43 8.99 -6.40 2.12
N ILE A 44 9.33 -5.34 1.40
CA ILE A 44 9.19 -5.31 -0.05
C ILE A 44 10.55 -5.55 -0.69
N THR A 45 10.59 -6.46 -1.66
CA THR A 45 11.77 -6.74 -2.48
C THR A 45 11.45 -6.48 -3.95
N GLY A 46 12.47 -6.32 -4.78
CA GLY A 46 12.31 -6.17 -6.22
C GLY A 46 11.78 -4.84 -6.71
N ALA A 47 11.61 -3.85 -5.83
CA ALA A 47 11.08 -2.54 -6.21
C ALA A 47 12.01 -1.81 -7.19
N ALA A 48 13.32 -1.94 -7.00
CA ALA A 48 14.31 -1.30 -7.87
C ALA A 48 14.30 -1.85 -9.30
N GLU A 49 13.87 -3.10 -9.47
CA GLU A 49 13.75 -3.78 -10.76
C GLU A 49 12.37 -3.58 -11.41
N GLY A 50 11.48 -2.82 -10.76
CA GLY A 50 10.12 -2.59 -11.25
C GLY A 50 9.17 -3.76 -11.00
N GLU A 51 9.59 -4.76 -10.26
CA GLU A 51 8.78 -5.94 -9.92
C GLU A 51 8.69 -6.09 -8.40
N PRO A 52 7.92 -5.23 -7.71
CA PRO A 52 7.83 -5.31 -6.26
C PRO A 52 7.13 -6.58 -5.80
N GLN A 53 7.73 -7.24 -4.82
CA GLN A 53 7.19 -8.43 -4.19
C GLN A 53 7.10 -8.23 -2.68
N LEU A 54 6.02 -8.71 -2.07
CA LEU A 54 5.90 -8.78 -0.62
C LEU A 54 6.62 -10.05 -0.16
N CYS A 55 7.63 -9.87 0.70
CA CYS A 55 8.36 -10.98 1.31
C CYS A 55 7.98 -11.06 2.79
N VAL A 56 7.43 -12.19 3.20
CA VAL A 56 7.01 -12.41 4.59
C VAL A 56 7.87 -13.52 5.19
N HIS A 57 8.48 -13.22 6.32
CA HIS A 57 9.23 -14.18 7.12
C HIS A 57 8.31 -14.72 8.20
N TYR A 58 8.10 -16.01 8.23
CA TYR A 58 7.14 -16.62 9.15
C TYR A 58 7.67 -17.91 9.77
N ASP A 59 7.11 -18.26 10.93
CA ASP A 59 7.42 -19.49 11.64
C ASP A 59 6.33 -20.54 11.32
N PRO A 60 6.65 -21.58 10.54
CA PRO A 60 5.65 -22.59 10.16
C PRO A 60 5.14 -23.43 11.35
N ALA A 61 5.83 -23.39 12.48
CA ALA A 61 5.34 -24.03 13.71
C ALA A 61 4.19 -23.25 14.36
N VAL A 62 4.09 -21.96 14.09
CA VAL A 62 3.04 -21.09 14.64
C VAL A 62 1.91 -20.86 13.64
N ILE A 63 2.26 -20.63 12.37
CA ILE A 63 1.27 -20.36 11.32
C ILE A 63 1.61 -21.20 10.09
N SER A 64 0.63 -21.93 9.56
CA SER A 64 0.82 -22.72 8.34
C SER A 64 0.87 -21.81 7.11
N LEU A 65 1.42 -22.32 6.01
CA LEU A 65 1.48 -21.58 4.75
C LEU A 65 0.09 -21.20 4.24
N SER A 66 -0.89 -22.13 4.37
CA SER A 66 -2.27 -21.87 3.95
C SER A 66 -2.91 -20.74 4.74
N ARG A 67 -2.73 -20.76 6.06
CA ARG A 67 -3.23 -19.69 6.93
C ARG A 67 -2.55 -18.37 6.66
N LEU A 68 -1.25 -18.39 6.40
CA LEU A 68 -0.49 -17.19 6.07
C LEU A 68 -1.01 -16.56 4.78
N ARG A 69 -1.26 -17.35 3.74
CA ARG A 69 -1.81 -16.84 2.48
C ARG A 69 -3.19 -16.23 2.67
N GLU A 70 -4.06 -16.88 3.44
CA GLU A 70 -5.38 -16.34 3.78
C GLU A 70 -5.28 -15.03 4.55
N LEU A 71 -4.36 -14.98 5.52
CA LEU A 71 -4.13 -13.79 6.33
C LEU A 71 -3.67 -12.62 5.47
N ILE A 72 -2.70 -12.84 4.61
CA ILE A 72 -2.19 -11.80 3.71
C ILE A 72 -3.29 -11.29 2.80
N ARG A 73 -4.08 -12.20 2.22
CA ARG A 73 -5.19 -11.83 1.35
C ARG A 73 -6.25 -11.02 2.11
N SER A 74 -6.62 -11.47 3.29
CA SER A 74 -7.60 -10.79 4.15
C SER A 74 -7.14 -9.40 4.57
N GLU A 75 -5.89 -9.26 5.00
CA GLU A 75 -5.33 -7.98 5.40
C GLU A 75 -5.17 -7.04 4.21
N GLY A 76 -4.79 -7.57 3.04
CA GLY A 76 -4.70 -6.79 1.81
C GLY A 76 -6.07 -6.23 1.39
N LEU A 77 -7.12 -7.06 1.46
CA LEU A 77 -8.49 -6.62 1.17
C LEU A 77 -8.97 -5.58 2.18
N ALA A 78 -8.63 -5.74 3.46
CA ALA A 78 -9.01 -4.79 4.50
C ALA A 78 -8.33 -3.42 4.28
N VAL A 79 -7.06 -3.41 3.92
CA VAL A 79 -6.33 -2.18 3.62
C VAL A 79 -6.91 -1.53 2.37
N ALA A 80 -7.10 -2.29 1.29
CA ALA A 80 -7.67 -1.78 0.04
C ALA A 80 -9.09 -1.24 0.23
N GLY A 81 -9.89 -1.85 1.13
CA GLY A 81 -11.25 -1.40 1.41
C GLY A 81 -11.32 -0.12 2.25
N ARG A 82 -10.25 0.20 2.99
CA ARG A 82 -10.20 1.41 3.83
C ARG A 82 -9.67 2.63 3.12
N PHE A 83 -8.85 2.41 2.09
CA PHE A 83 -8.12 3.48 1.42
C PHE A 83 -8.35 3.37 -0.07
N ALA A 84 -8.67 4.46 -0.69
CA ALA A 84 -8.83 4.53 -2.13
C ALA A 84 -7.78 5.46 -2.72
N HIS A 85 -7.40 5.19 -3.96
CA HIS A 85 -6.38 5.93 -4.68
C HIS A 85 -6.92 6.35 -6.02
N ILE A 86 -6.61 7.57 -6.42
CA ILE A 86 -6.84 8.04 -7.79
C ILE A 86 -5.55 8.63 -8.30
N VAL A 87 -5.21 8.29 -9.54
CA VAL A 87 -4.24 9.02 -10.33
C VAL A 87 -4.97 9.60 -11.52
N GLY A 88 -4.96 10.91 -11.62
CA GLY A 88 -5.51 11.63 -12.75
C GLY A 88 -4.45 12.46 -13.43
N ARG A 89 -4.79 12.98 -14.59
CA ARG A 89 -3.92 13.89 -15.33
C ARG A 89 -4.69 15.16 -15.69
N VAL A 90 -4.07 16.29 -15.40
CA VAL A 90 -4.61 17.60 -15.80
C VAL A 90 -4.13 17.88 -17.23
N ASN A 91 -5.00 18.47 -18.06
CA ASN A 91 -4.74 18.67 -19.49
C ASN A 91 -3.68 19.73 -19.82
N ALA A 92 -3.21 20.49 -18.84
CA ALA A 92 -2.22 21.52 -19.06
C ALA A 92 -1.09 21.42 -18.02
N PRO A 93 0.16 21.71 -18.41
CA PRO A 93 1.25 21.78 -17.43
C PRO A 93 0.96 22.86 -16.39
N MET A 94 1.28 22.55 -15.13
CA MET A 94 1.05 23.46 -14.03
C MET A 94 2.37 24.04 -13.54
N HIS A 95 2.35 25.30 -13.15
CA HIS A 95 3.49 25.92 -12.49
C HIS A 95 3.70 25.29 -11.10
N VAL A 96 4.94 25.19 -10.63
CA VAL A 96 5.27 24.57 -9.34
C VAL A 96 4.45 25.16 -8.18
N ARG A 97 4.29 26.47 -8.15
CA ARG A 97 3.46 27.13 -7.11
C ARG A 97 1.98 26.73 -7.19
N ALA A 98 1.47 26.58 -8.40
CA ALA A 98 0.09 26.17 -8.61
C ALA A 98 -0.11 24.72 -8.17
N THR A 99 0.86 23.83 -8.45
CA THR A 99 0.76 22.42 -8.01
C THR A 99 0.72 22.31 -6.50
N ARG A 100 1.55 23.09 -5.80
CA ARG A 100 1.57 23.12 -4.34
C ARG A 100 0.25 23.61 -3.76
N ARG A 101 -0.32 24.67 -4.36
CA ARG A 101 -1.59 25.22 -3.91
C ARG A 101 -2.73 24.24 -4.10
N VAL A 102 -2.79 23.56 -5.24
CA VAL A 102 -3.83 22.55 -5.51
C VAL A 102 -3.69 21.38 -4.54
N ALA A 103 -2.47 20.90 -4.31
CA ALA A 103 -2.24 19.82 -3.36
C ALA A 103 -2.69 20.20 -1.94
N GLU A 104 -2.41 21.43 -1.50
CA GLU A 104 -2.86 21.92 -0.20
C GLU A 104 -4.38 22.00 -0.10
N GLN A 105 -5.04 22.46 -1.15
CA GLN A 105 -6.51 22.52 -1.20
C GLN A 105 -7.11 21.12 -1.13
N LEU A 106 -6.53 20.14 -1.84
CA LEU A 106 -6.99 18.75 -1.80
C LEU A 106 -6.82 18.17 -0.41
N ARG A 107 -5.68 18.42 0.24
CA ARG A 107 -5.43 17.92 1.60
C ARG A 107 -6.38 18.51 2.64
N SER A 108 -6.91 19.69 2.38
CA SER A 108 -7.88 20.34 3.31
C SER A 108 -9.25 19.68 3.26
N LEU A 109 -9.54 18.87 2.25
CA LEU A 109 -10.83 18.17 2.15
C LEU A 109 -10.88 17.03 3.16
N GLY A 110 -12.05 16.84 3.78
CA GLY A 110 -12.24 15.77 4.75
C GLY A 110 -12.06 14.40 4.13
N GLY A 111 -11.29 13.52 4.81
CA GLY A 111 -11.03 12.16 4.34
C GLY A 111 -9.83 12.02 3.42
N ILE A 112 -9.26 13.11 2.92
CA ILE A 112 -8.03 13.03 2.11
C ILE A 112 -6.84 12.84 3.04
N ILE A 113 -6.07 11.78 2.79
CA ILE A 113 -4.87 11.45 3.59
C ILE A 113 -3.63 12.02 2.93
N GLU A 114 -3.56 11.92 1.60
CA GLU A 114 -2.41 12.37 0.83
C GLU A 114 -2.88 12.94 -0.50
N ALA A 115 -2.24 14.00 -0.95
CA ALA A 115 -2.48 14.58 -2.26
C ALA A 115 -1.18 15.13 -2.81
N ASP A 116 -0.82 14.72 -4.02
CA ASP A 116 0.34 15.20 -4.74
C ASP A 116 -0.04 15.63 -6.14
N VAL A 117 0.50 16.74 -6.58
CA VAL A 117 0.32 17.24 -7.94
C VAL A 117 1.70 17.54 -8.50
N SER A 118 2.03 16.95 -9.66
CA SER A 118 3.29 17.19 -10.33
C SER A 118 3.16 18.33 -11.34
N PRO A 119 4.28 19.02 -11.67
CA PRO A 119 4.27 20.05 -12.73
C PRO A 119 3.87 19.52 -14.10
N SER A 120 4.02 18.21 -14.35
CA SER A 120 3.57 17.56 -15.59
C SER A 120 2.07 17.32 -15.63
N GLY A 121 1.35 17.65 -14.55
CA GLY A 121 -0.11 17.54 -14.48
C GLY A 121 -0.62 16.20 -13.95
N VAL A 122 0.24 15.38 -13.37
CA VAL A 122 -0.18 14.14 -12.72
C VAL A 122 -0.66 14.44 -11.30
N VAL A 123 -1.88 13.99 -10.98
CA VAL A 123 -2.50 14.19 -9.66
C VAL A 123 -2.65 12.80 -9.01
N ARG A 124 -2.17 12.66 -7.80
CA ARG A 124 -2.33 11.46 -6.97
C ARG A 124 -3.12 11.84 -5.72
N ILE A 125 -4.18 11.11 -5.46
CA ILE A 125 -5.01 11.33 -4.28
C ILE A 125 -5.22 10.00 -3.58
N GLU A 126 -5.01 9.98 -2.25
CA GLU A 126 -5.33 8.87 -1.39
C GLU A 126 -6.32 9.36 -0.34
N TRP A 127 -7.42 8.65 -0.17
CA TRP A 127 -8.41 9.00 0.85
C TRP A 127 -8.90 7.78 1.60
N GLN A 128 -9.39 8.03 2.81
CA GLN A 128 -9.97 6.99 3.65
C GLN A 128 -11.43 6.82 3.28
N CYS A 129 -11.79 5.60 2.89
CA CYS A 129 -13.18 5.27 2.64
C CYS A 129 -13.97 5.27 3.96
N PRO A 130 -15.20 5.80 3.98
CA PRO A 130 -16.02 5.72 5.19
C PRO A 130 -16.30 4.26 5.54
N ARG A 131 -16.21 3.95 6.84
CA ARG A 131 -16.56 2.62 7.33
C ARG A 131 -18.01 2.33 7.00
N ARG A 132 -18.24 1.22 6.30
CA ARG A 132 -19.58 0.67 6.22
C ARG A 132 -19.90 0.05 7.58
N SER A 133 -20.88 0.58 8.22
CA SER A 133 -21.44 -0.02 9.42
C SER A 133 -22.21 -1.29 9.06
#